data_a77c7fe6e90a91028ea53fea5219d69e
#
_entry.id   a77c7fe6e90a91028ea53fea5219d69e
#
_cell.length_a   1.000
_cell.length_b   1.000
_cell.length_c   1.000
_cell.angle_alpha   90.00
_cell.angle_beta   90.00
_cell.angle_gamma   90.00
#
_symmetry.space_group_name_H-M   'P 1'
#
loop_
_entity.id
_entity.type
_entity.pdbx_description
1 polymer ?
#
loop_
_entity_poly.entity_id
_entity_poly.type
_entity_poly.pdbx_seq_one_letter_code
_entity_poly.pdbx_strand_id
1 'polypeptide(L)'
;QVRILPGAPLHISQGIADVKAYFDHRQDLHYPRTYFTRGQMRAPQEIPERTGHILEGLERAGARLETVSDHGIQPISRVHDLGYLRFLESCHRRWTSMPEDWGDEVLSNVFVREPNPLRGILAEAARYLADGSCPVGEHTWESAYWSVQAALCAADDVVAGDPMAFALCRPPGHHARVDAAGGFCYLNNSAIAADALRPHYPLLAVLD
;
A
#
# COMPACT_ATOMS: atom_id res chain seq x y z
N GLN A 1 8.43 6.93 -3.92
CA GLN A 1 9.40 6.57 -2.87
C GLN A 1 9.14 7.49 -1.68
N VAL A 2 8.65 6.96 -0.58
CA VAL A 2 8.49 7.74 0.64
C VAL A 2 9.71 7.49 1.52
N ARG A 3 10.32 8.56 2.02
CA ARG A 3 11.48 8.49 2.91
C ARG A 3 11.10 9.03 4.28
N ILE A 4 11.17 8.20 5.30
CA ILE A 4 10.98 8.61 6.70
C ILE A 4 12.36 8.83 7.30
N LEU A 5 12.62 10.04 7.79
CA LEU A 5 13.90 10.39 8.41
C LEU A 5 13.71 10.55 9.91
N PRO A 6 14.39 9.80 10.77
CA PRO A 6 14.53 10.14 12.18
C PRO A 6 15.45 11.38 12.33
N GLY A 7 15.19 12.22 13.31
CA GLY A 7 15.80 13.55 13.49
C GLY A 7 17.27 13.59 13.93
N ALA A 8 18.15 12.72 13.41
CA ALA A 8 19.59 12.76 13.60
C ALA A 8 20.31 13.20 12.31
N PRO A 9 21.46 13.90 12.38
CA PRO A 9 22.21 14.28 11.19
C PRO A 9 22.67 13.03 10.43
N LEU A 10 22.17 12.86 9.19
CA LEU A 10 22.58 11.79 8.29
C LEU A 10 24.02 12.01 7.82
N HIS A 11 24.96 11.28 8.40
CA HIS A 11 26.25 11.05 7.75
C HIS A 11 26.02 10.04 6.60
N ILE A 12 25.65 10.54 5.41
CA ILE A 12 25.52 9.74 4.18
C ILE A 12 26.93 9.48 3.62
N SER A 13 27.73 8.71 4.31
CA SER A 13 29.01 8.22 3.80
C SER A 13 29.03 6.69 3.62
N GLN A 14 27.99 5.99 4.02
CA GLN A 14 27.82 4.56 3.74
C GLN A 14 26.92 4.42 2.50
N GLY A 15 27.44 3.77 1.47
CA GLY A 15 26.67 3.42 0.27
C GLY A 15 25.48 2.49 0.63
N ILE A 16 24.64 2.19 -0.35
CA ILE A 16 23.48 1.30 -0.21
C ILE A 16 23.90 -0.15 0.13
N ALA A 17 25.21 -0.45 0.07
CA ALA A 17 25.77 -1.74 0.46
C ALA A 17 25.35 -2.06 1.92
N ASP A 18 24.83 -3.26 2.13
CA ASP A 18 24.31 -3.80 3.40
C ASP A 18 22.99 -3.21 3.92
N VAL A 19 22.31 -2.35 3.16
CA VAL A 19 20.94 -1.93 3.53
C VAL A 19 20.00 -3.13 3.45
N LYS A 20 19.26 -3.38 4.53
CA LYS A 20 18.19 -4.38 4.52
C LYS A 20 17.05 -3.89 3.64
N ALA A 21 16.55 -4.77 2.78
CA ALA A 21 15.44 -4.50 1.88
C ALA A 21 14.35 -5.55 2.07
N TYR A 22 13.10 -5.12 2.13
CA TYR A 22 11.95 -5.96 2.39
C TYR A 22 11.01 -5.96 1.19
N PHE A 23 10.69 -7.15 0.71
CA PHE A 23 9.70 -7.39 -0.33
C PHE A 23 9.09 -8.80 -0.17
N ASP A 24 7.79 -8.91 -0.34
CA ASP A 24 7.07 -10.18 -0.35
C ASP A 24 6.39 -10.38 -1.69
N HIS A 25 6.60 -11.53 -2.34
CA HIS A 25 6.06 -11.84 -3.67
C HIS A 25 4.53 -11.87 -3.75
N ARG A 26 3.80 -11.94 -2.64
CA ARG A 26 2.35 -11.74 -2.61
C ARG A 26 1.92 -10.36 -3.07
N GLN A 27 2.82 -9.39 -3.05
CA GLN A 27 2.62 -8.07 -3.62
C GLN A 27 2.49 -8.08 -5.16
N ASP A 28 3.09 -9.09 -5.83
CA ASP A 28 3.02 -9.25 -7.29
C ASP A 28 1.65 -9.76 -7.76
N LEU A 29 0.83 -10.30 -6.85
CA LEU A 29 -0.52 -10.79 -7.16
C LEU A 29 -1.50 -9.65 -7.49
N HIS A 30 -1.24 -8.41 -7.04
CA HIS A 30 -2.01 -7.25 -7.46
C HIS A 30 -1.75 -6.94 -8.93
N TYR A 31 -2.73 -7.23 -9.78
CA TYR A 31 -2.59 -7.07 -11.23
C TYR A 31 -3.85 -6.43 -11.83
N PRO A 32 -4.04 -5.10 -11.64
CA PRO A 32 -5.18 -4.40 -12.23
C PRO A 32 -5.10 -4.46 -13.76
N ARG A 33 -6.25 -4.65 -14.42
CA ARG A 33 -6.33 -4.74 -15.88
C ARG A 33 -6.39 -3.38 -16.53
N THR A 34 -7.13 -2.46 -15.92
CA THR A 34 -7.35 -1.12 -16.49
C THR A 34 -7.48 -0.07 -15.40
N TYR A 35 -7.06 1.15 -15.71
CA TYR A 35 -7.32 2.33 -14.90
C TYR A 35 -8.20 3.32 -15.67
N PHE A 36 -9.22 3.86 -15.00
CA PHE A 36 -9.93 5.00 -15.51
C PHE A 36 -9.25 6.27 -15.00
N THR A 37 -8.60 7.00 -15.90
CA THR A 37 -7.90 8.23 -15.58
C THR A 37 -8.06 9.27 -16.68
N ARG A 38 -8.30 10.53 -16.27
CA ARG A 38 -8.47 11.66 -17.20
C ARG A 38 -9.52 11.38 -18.29
N GLY A 39 -10.64 10.76 -17.93
CA GLY A 39 -11.73 10.45 -18.86
C GLY A 39 -11.46 9.28 -19.82
N GLN A 40 -10.41 8.50 -19.63
CA GLN A 40 -10.03 7.39 -20.51
C GLN A 40 -9.70 6.13 -19.71
N MET A 41 -10.05 4.98 -20.28
CA MET A 41 -9.53 3.68 -19.85
C MET A 41 -8.11 3.53 -20.40
N ARG A 42 -7.17 3.18 -19.52
CA ARG A 42 -5.75 3.01 -19.87
C ARG A 42 -5.19 1.73 -19.28
N ALA A 43 -4.18 1.17 -19.94
CA ALA A 43 -3.38 0.10 -19.34
C ALA A 43 -2.68 0.61 -18.08
N PRO A 44 -2.61 -0.19 -17.02
CA PRO A 44 -1.87 0.14 -15.81
C PRO A 44 -0.39 0.39 -16.09
N GLN A 45 0.18 1.38 -15.43
CA GLN A 45 1.64 1.59 -15.39
C GLN A 45 2.25 1.03 -14.10
N GLU A 46 1.41 0.83 -13.09
CA GLU A 46 1.76 0.16 -11.85
C GLU A 46 1.53 -1.35 -12.07
N ILE A 47 2.57 -2.05 -12.54
CA ILE A 47 2.57 -3.46 -12.96
C ILE A 47 3.62 -4.27 -12.19
N PRO A 48 3.46 -5.61 -12.03
CA PRO A 48 4.39 -6.46 -11.28
C PRO A 48 5.83 -6.42 -11.81
N GLU A 49 6.02 -6.25 -13.10
CA GLU A 49 7.36 -6.20 -13.73
C GLU A 49 8.26 -5.09 -13.17
N ARG A 50 7.64 -4.03 -12.60
CA ARG A 50 8.40 -2.95 -11.93
C ARG A 50 9.13 -3.45 -10.69
N THR A 51 8.57 -4.41 -9.96
CA THR A 51 9.21 -4.98 -8.77
C THR A 51 10.48 -5.71 -9.14
N GLY A 52 10.47 -6.50 -10.22
CA GLY A 52 11.64 -7.19 -10.74
C GLY A 52 12.80 -6.23 -11.03
N HIS A 53 12.55 -5.15 -11.75
CA HIS A 53 13.59 -4.15 -12.05
C HIS A 53 14.15 -3.44 -10.81
N ILE A 54 13.29 -3.18 -9.81
CA ILE A 54 13.74 -2.55 -8.55
C ILE A 54 14.56 -3.54 -7.74
N LEU A 55 14.14 -4.81 -7.64
CA LEU A 55 14.89 -5.87 -6.94
C LEU A 55 16.28 -6.09 -7.55
N GLU A 56 16.37 -6.17 -8.88
CA GLU A 56 17.66 -6.22 -9.58
C GLU A 56 18.53 -4.98 -9.28
N GLY A 57 17.92 -3.79 -9.19
CA GLY A 57 18.60 -2.57 -8.80
C GLY A 57 19.14 -2.61 -7.38
N LEU A 58 18.36 -3.13 -6.43
CA LEU A 58 18.74 -3.31 -5.03
C LEU A 58 19.89 -4.32 -4.90
N GLU A 59 19.81 -5.45 -5.60
CA GLU A 59 20.87 -6.46 -5.63
C GLU A 59 22.19 -5.88 -6.17
N ARG A 60 22.15 -5.19 -7.31
CA ARG A 60 23.33 -4.51 -7.87
C ARG A 60 23.92 -3.46 -6.94
N ALA A 61 23.10 -2.85 -6.11
CA ALA A 61 23.52 -1.86 -5.12
C ALA A 61 24.06 -2.49 -3.83
N GLY A 62 24.02 -3.83 -3.70
CA GLY A 62 24.49 -4.57 -2.54
C GLY A 62 23.51 -4.56 -1.35
N ALA A 63 22.23 -4.25 -1.58
CA ALA A 63 21.22 -4.39 -0.54
C ALA A 63 20.92 -5.87 -0.25
N ARG A 64 20.60 -6.18 1.01
CA ARG A 64 20.22 -7.53 1.43
C ARG A 64 18.71 -7.66 1.47
N LEU A 65 18.17 -8.60 0.68
CA LEU A 65 16.74 -8.91 0.72
C LEU A 65 16.47 -9.81 1.93
N GLU A 66 15.58 -9.33 2.81
CA GLU A 66 15.19 -10.00 4.04
C GLU A 66 13.74 -10.50 3.96
N THR A 67 13.41 -11.49 4.78
CA THR A 67 12.06 -12.06 4.87
C THR A 67 11.11 -11.09 5.56
N VAL A 68 9.92 -10.90 4.98
CA VAL A 68 8.86 -10.08 5.57
C VAL A 68 8.11 -10.88 6.64
N SER A 69 8.07 -10.35 7.85
CA SER A 69 7.30 -10.89 8.98
C SER A 69 5.89 -10.30 9.00
N ASP A 70 4.94 -11.05 9.55
CA ASP A 70 3.56 -10.61 9.73
C ASP A 70 3.38 -9.92 11.10
N HIS A 71 3.07 -8.62 11.07
CA HIS A 71 2.78 -7.78 12.26
C HIS A 71 1.27 -7.77 12.60
N GLY A 72 0.47 -8.48 11.81
CA GLY A 72 -0.98 -8.52 11.96
C GLY A 72 -1.69 -7.25 11.50
N ILE A 73 -3.00 -7.24 11.74
CA ILE A 73 -3.90 -6.16 11.30
C ILE A 73 -3.85 -4.91 12.21
N GLN A 74 -3.33 -5.05 13.42
CA GLN A 74 -3.39 -3.99 14.44
C GLN A 74 -2.72 -2.66 14.00
N PRO A 75 -1.49 -2.64 13.44
CA PRO A 75 -0.87 -1.41 12.96
C PRO A 75 -1.69 -0.74 11.86
N ILE A 76 -2.31 -1.52 10.98
CA ILE A 76 -3.16 -1.04 9.88
C ILE A 76 -4.42 -0.38 10.42
N SER A 77 -5.07 -1.01 11.40
CA SER A 77 -6.33 -0.54 12.00
C SER A 77 -6.17 0.72 12.88
N ARG A 78 -4.95 1.10 13.25
CA ARG A 78 -4.70 2.40 13.90
C ARG A 78 -4.73 3.59 12.94
N VAL A 79 -4.50 3.32 11.65
CA VAL A 79 -4.42 4.36 10.60
C VAL A 79 -5.68 4.39 9.75
N HIS A 80 -6.26 3.23 9.47
CA HIS A 80 -7.42 3.11 8.59
C HIS A 80 -8.71 2.76 9.34
N ASP A 81 -9.83 3.28 8.82
CA ASP A 81 -11.17 2.97 9.31
C ASP A 81 -11.52 1.49 9.15
N LEU A 82 -12.12 0.89 10.18
CA LEU A 82 -12.47 -0.53 10.17
C LEU A 82 -13.51 -0.90 9.09
N GLY A 83 -14.42 0.00 8.75
CA GLY A 83 -15.41 -0.20 7.69
C GLY A 83 -14.72 -0.28 6.33
N TYR A 84 -13.74 0.60 6.11
CA TYR A 84 -12.91 0.59 4.91
C TYR A 84 -12.08 -0.68 4.79
N LEU A 85 -11.43 -1.12 5.88
CA LEU A 85 -10.64 -2.36 5.87
C LEU A 85 -11.51 -3.58 5.55
N ARG A 86 -12.70 -3.69 6.17
CA ARG A 86 -13.67 -4.76 5.85
C ARG A 86 -14.15 -4.73 4.41
N PHE A 87 -14.32 -3.51 3.86
CA PHE A 87 -14.63 -3.36 2.45
C PHE A 87 -13.51 -3.93 1.58
N LEU A 88 -12.27 -3.49 1.74
CA LEU A 88 -11.13 -3.95 0.94
C LEU A 88 -10.96 -5.48 0.99
N GLU A 89 -11.10 -6.07 2.17
CA GLU A 89 -10.96 -7.52 2.39
C GLU A 89 -12.07 -8.33 1.69
N SER A 90 -13.28 -7.78 1.59
CA SER A 90 -14.45 -8.56 1.16
C SER A 90 -15.06 -8.15 -0.18
N CYS A 91 -14.72 -6.96 -0.67
CA CYS A 91 -15.46 -6.33 -1.77
C CYS A 91 -15.38 -7.12 -3.08
N HIS A 92 -14.22 -7.66 -3.43
CA HIS A 92 -14.07 -8.43 -4.67
C HIS A 92 -14.98 -9.66 -4.69
N ARG A 93 -14.96 -10.48 -3.64
CA ARG A 93 -15.84 -11.66 -3.50
C ARG A 93 -17.32 -11.28 -3.57
N ARG A 94 -17.71 -10.17 -2.92
CA ARG A 94 -19.09 -9.67 -2.93
C ARG A 94 -19.51 -9.13 -4.29
N TRP A 95 -18.59 -8.49 -4.99
CA TRP A 95 -18.78 -7.97 -6.34
C TRP A 95 -19.01 -9.10 -7.34
N THR A 96 -18.14 -10.09 -7.37
CA THR A 96 -18.24 -11.25 -8.28
C THR A 96 -19.40 -12.19 -7.95
N SER A 97 -20.00 -12.08 -6.77
CA SER A 97 -21.22 -12.82 -6.40
C SER A 97 -22.52 -12.14 -6.80
N MET A 98 -22.47 -10.97 -7.42
CA MET A 98 -23.69 -10.28 -7.88
C MET A 98 -24.36 -11.04 -9.03
N PRO A 99 -25.72 -10.97 -9.15
CA PRO A 99 -26.45 -11.66 -10.21
C PRO A 99 -26.09 -11.21 -11.62
N GLU A 100 -25.66 -9.95 -11.75
CA GLU A 100 -25.21 -9.36 -13.01
C GLU A 100 -23.69 -9.42 -13.09
N ASP A 101 -23.14 -9.69 -14.27
CA ASP A 101 -21.71 -9.62 -14.52
C ASP A 101 -21.25 -8.18 -14.65
N TRP A 102 -20.57 -7.68 -13.60
CA TRP A 102 -19.98 -6.36 -13.57
C TRP A 102 -18.45 -6.38 -13.82
N GLY A 103 -17.93 -7.51 -14.26
CA GLY A 103 -16.50 -7.73 -14.49
C GLY A 103 -15.75 -8.16 -13.23
N ASP A 104 -14.46 -8.44 -13.39
CA ASP A 104 -13.61 -9.07 -12.38
C ASP A 104 -12.96 -8.07 -11.39
N GLU A 105 -13.21 -6.78 -11.54
CA GLU A 105 -12.61 -5.75 -10.68
C GLU A 105 -13.70 -4.84 -10.10
N VAL A 106 -13.60 -4.58 -8.81
CA VAL A 106 -14.48 -3.60 -8.14
C VAL A 106 -14.06 -2.21 -8.57
N LEU A 107 -14.96 -1.55 -9.29
CA LEU A 107 -14.81 -0.17 -9.74
C LEU A 107 -16.08 0.61 -9.41
N SER A 108 -15.96 1.91 -9.24
CA SER A 108 -17.11 2.79 -9.12
C SER A 108 -17.05 3.89 -10.18
N ASN A 109 -18.20 4.22 -10.75
CA ASN A 109 -18.38 5.39 -11.59
C ASN A 109 -19.00 6.58 -10.82
N VAL A 110 -19.28 6.37 -9.53
CA VAL A 110 -19.81 7.39 -8.60
C VAL A 110 -18.90 7.44 -7.39
N PHE A 111 -18.56 8.64 -6.94
CA PHE A 111 -17.67 8.86 -5.81
C PHE A 111 -18.38 9.72 -4.75
N VAL A 112 -18.74 9.09 -3.64
CA VAL A 112 -19.48 9.72 -2.54
C VAL A 112 -18.48 10.20 -1.48
N ARG A 113 -18.54 11.48 -1.14
CA ARG A 113 -17.63 12.09 -0.15
C ARG A 113 -18.27 12.31 1.21
N GLU A 114 -19.59 12.41 1.25
CA GLU A 114 -20.33 12.66 2.49
C GLU A 114 -20.66 11.34 3.20
N PRO A 115 -20.67 11.32 4.55
CA PRO A 115 -21.15 10.17 5.29
C PRO A 115 -22.59 9.85 4.93
N ASN A 116 -22.83 8.63 4.49
CA ASN A 116 -24.13 8.15 4.09
C ASN A 116 -24.31 6.70 4.57
N PRO A 117 -25.50 6.28 5.03
CA PRO A 117 -25.78 4.89 5.32
C PRO A 117 -25.54 4.03 4.07
N LEU A 118 -24.48 3.21 4.12
CA LEU A 118 -24.11 2.36 3.00
C LEU A 118 -24.96 1.10 2.99
N ARG A 119 -25.56 0.80 1.83
CA ARG A 119 -26.32 -0.41 1.61
C ARG A 119 -25.85 -1.09 0.32
N GLY A 120 -25.14 -2.19 0.49
CA GLY A 120 -24.66 -3.01 -0.62
C GLY A 120 -23.34 -2.55 -1.21
N ILE A 121 -22.77 -3.44 -2.02
CA ILE A 121 -21.39 -3.31 -2.54
C ILE A 121 -21.19 -2.09 -3.44
N LEU A 122 -22.19 -1.67 -4.22
CA LEU A 122 -22.09 -0.48 -5.06
C LEU A 122 -21.95 0.81 -4.24
N ALA A 123 -22.73 0.95 -3.17
CA ALA A 123 -22.66 2.12 -2.31
C ALA A 123 -21.34 2.17 -1.54
N GLU A 124 -20.83 1.02 -1.10
CA GLU A 124 -19.54 0.91 -0.45
C GLU A 124 -18.40 1.23 -1.43
N ALA A 125 -18.42 0.70 -2.66
CA ALA A 125 -17.45 1.05 -3.70
C ALA A 125 -17.46 2.55 -4.00
N ALA A 126 -18.65 3.17 -4.11
CA ALA A 126 -18.79 4.61 -4.31
C ALA A 126 -18.20 5.45 -3.17
N ARG A 127 -18.22 4.92 -1.92
CA ARG A 127 -17.71 5.60 -0.73
C ARG A 127 -16.22 5.39 -0.51
N TYR A 128 -15.73 4.16 -0.70
CA TYR A 128 -14.38 3.74 -0.32
C TYR A 128 -13.36 3.80 -1.47
N LEU A 129 -13.79 4.01 -2.71
CA LEU A 129 -12.92 4.31 -3.85
C LEU A 129 -13.00 5.80 -4.16
N ALA A 130 -11.89 6.53 -4.00
CA ALA A 130 -11.88 7.98 -4.19
C ALA A 130 -11.79 8.40 -5.66
N ASP A 131 -11.33 7.51 -6.52
CA ASP A 131 -11.18 7.73 -7.97
C ASP A 131 -11.19 6.41 -8.76
N GLY A 132 -11.18 6.50 -10.08
CA GLY A 132 -11.22 5.35 -10.99
C GLY A 132 -9.86 4.66 -11.23
N SER A 133 -8.82 5.03 -10.50
CA SER A 133 -7.47 4.45 -10.66
C SER A 133 -7.14 3.37 -9.63
N CYS A 134 -8.11 2.97 -8.81
CA CYS A 134 -7.95 1.97 -7.76
C CYS A 134 -8.92 0.79 -7.92
N PRO A 135 -8.86 0.03 -9.04
CA PRO A 135 -9.67 -1.17 -9.17
C PRO A 135 -9.24 -2.20 -8.11
N VAL A 136 -10.22 -2.88 -7.48
CA VAL A 136 -9.93 -3.91 -6.49
C VAL A 136 -10.19 -5.28 -7.12
N GLY A 137 -9.12 -6.00 -7.42
CA GLY A 137 -9.15 -7.38 -7.89
C GLY A 137 -9.05 -8.40 -6.74
N GLU A 138 -9.03 -9.68 -7.09
CA GLU A 138 -9.03 -10.81 -6.16
C GLU A 138 -7.93 -10.72 -5.09
N HIS A 139 -6.72 -10.36 -5.50
CA HIS A 139 -5.54 -10.35 -4.63
C HIS A 139 -5.13 -8.95 -4.15
N THR A 140 -5.92 -7.91 -4.44
CA THR A 140 -5.55 -6.54 -4.08
C THR A 140 -5.38 -6.35 -2.57
N TRP A 141 -6.30 -6.92 -1.76
CA TRP A 141 -6.20 -6.88 -0.30
C TRP A 141 -4.94 -7.56 0.20
N GLU A 142 -4.68 -8.79 -0.24
CA GLU A 142 -3.50 -9.56 0.16
C GLU A 142 -2.21 -8.82 -0.18
N SER A 143 -2.11 -8.32 -1.41
CA SER A 143 -0.93 -7.58 -1.86
C SER A 143 -0.72 -6.28 -1.08
N ALA A 144 -1.78 -5.52 -0.83
CA ALA A 144 -1.70 -4.29 -0.02
C ALA A 144 -1.32 -4.60 1.43
N TYR A 145 -1.86 -5.67 2.02
CA TYR A 145 -1.51 -6.13 3.36
C TYR A 145 -0.01 -6.43 3.47
N TRP A 146 0.54 -7.24 2.57
CA TRP A 146 1.96 -7.59 2.58
C TRP A 146 2.89 -6.44 2.21
N SER A 147 2.41 -5.47 1.45
CA SER A 147 3.11 -4.20 1.22
C SER A 147 3.31 -3.42 2.53
N VAL A 148 2.28 -3.39 3.39
CA VAL A 148 2.39 -2.80 4.73
C VAL A 148 3.33 -3.58 5.63
N GLN A 149 3.29 -4.93 5.61
CA GLN A 149 4.17 -5.74 6.43
C GLN A 149 5.65 -5.48 6.08
N ALA A 150 5.98 -5.31 4.80
CA ALA A 150 7.33 -4.92 4.37
C ALA A 150 7.75 -3.55 4.94
N ALA A 151 6.84 -2.57 4.95
CA ALA A 151 7.10 -1.26 5.53
C ALA A 151 7.31 -1.30 7.06
N LEU A 152 6.57 -2.17 7.75
CA LEU A 152 6.72 -2.37 9.20
C LEU A 152 8.04 -3.06 9.55
N CYS A 153 8.47 -4.08 8.79
CA CYS A 153 9.78 -4.70 8.97
C CYS A 153 10.92 -3.67 8.83
N ALA A 154 10.84 -2.80 7.81
CA ALA A 154 11.82 -1.73 7.64
C ALA A 154 11.78 -0.72 8.80
N ALA A 155 10.61 -0.43 9.36
CA ALA A 155 10.48 0.42 10.54
C ALA A 155 11.09 -0.23 11.79
N ASP A 156 10.91 -1.53 11.99
CA ASP A 156 11.49 -2.28 13.11
C ASP A 156 13.02 -2.24 13.10
N ASP A 157 13.65 -2.37 11.94
CA ASP A 157 15.10 -2.25 11.82
C ASP A 157 15.60 -0.86 12.23
N VAL A 158 14.90 0.18 11.83
CA VAL A 158 15.23 1.56 12.24
C VAL A 158 15.07 1.72 13.76
N VAL A 159 14.05 1.12 14.37
CA VAL A 159 13.87 1.09 15.83
C VAL A 159 15.01 0.30 16.51
N ALA A 160 15.46 -0.79 15.89
CA ALA A 160 16.57 -1.59 16.38
C ALA A 160 17.95 -0.90 16.26
N GLY A 161 18.02 0.25 15.59
CA GLY A 161 19.22 1.08 15.48
C GLY A 161 19.88 1.06 14.10
N ASP A 162 19.31 0.39 13.12
CA ASP A 162 19.82 0.47 11.75
C ASP A 162 19.60 1.90 11.21
N PRO A 163 20.59 2.52 10.58
CA PRO A 163 20.49 3.89 10.11
C PRO A 163 19.53 4.06 8.94
N MET A 164 19.25 2.96 8.24
CA MET A 164 18.42 2.93 7.04
C MET A 164 17.91 1.52 6.76
N ALA A 165 16.66 1.42 6.33
CA ALA A 165 16.07 0.22 5.76
C ALA A 165 15.23 0.58 4.54
N PHE A 166 14.99 -0.36 3.64
CA PHE A 166 14.21 -0.16 2.43
C PHE A 166 13.01 -1.11 2.41
N ALA A 167 11.83 -0.59 2.14
CA ALA A 167 10.65 -1.40 1.86
C ALA A 167 10.19 -1.16 0.42
N LEU A 168 10.21 -2.21 -0.40
CA LEU A 168 9.57 -2.20 -1.71
C LEU A 168 8.09 -2.49 -1.51
N CYS A 169 7.27 -1.45 -1.66
CA CYS A 169 5.84 -1.49 -1.41
C CYS A 169 5.05 -1.47 -2.72
N ARG A 170 4.34 -2.57 -3.00
CA ARG A 170 3.41 -2.71 -4.11
C ARG A 170 2.14 -3.44 -3.65
N PRO A 171 0.93 -2.85 -3.86
CA PRO A 171 0.68 -1.51 -4.40
C PRO A 171 1.26 -0.39 -3.53
N PRO A 172 1.41 0.84 -4.09
CA PRO A 172 1.85 2.01 -3.34
C PRO A 172 0.81 2.44 -2.29
N GLY A 173 1.13 3.41 -1.41
CA GLY A 173 0.26 3.74 -0.29
C GLY A 173 0.02 5.22 -0.02
N HIS A 174 0.87 6.14 -0.50
CA HIS A 174 0.88 7.54 -0.06
C HIS A 174 -0.40 8.33 -0.38
N HIS A 175 -1.18 7.94 -1.40
CA HIS A 175 -2.47 8.55 -1.71
C HIS A 175 -3.66 7.94 -0.94
N ALA A 176 -3.49 6.77 -0.29
CA ALA A 176 -4.57 6.16 0.46
C ALA A 176 -4.95 7.04 1.66
N ARG A 177 -6.26 7.25 1.82
CA ARG A 177 -6.85 8.01 2.93
C ARG A 177 -7.19 7.08 4.09
N VAL A 178 -7.58 7.67 5.21
CA VAL A 178 -8.03 6.89 6.38
C VAL A 178 -9.16 5.93 6.03
N ASP A 179 -10.00 6.30 5.07
CA ASP A 179 -11.24 5.59 4.71
C ASP A 179 -11.48 5.50 3.20
N ALA A 180 -10.44 5.62 2.36
CA ALA A 180 -10.63 5.46 0.91
C ALA A 180 -9.31 5.15 0.19
N ALA A 181 -9.40 4.28 -0.83
CA ALA A 181 -8.37 4.07 -1.85
C ALA A 181 -8.37 5.20 -2.87
N GLY A 182 -7.21 5.56 -3.39
CA GLY A 182 -7.06 6.59 -4.42
C GLY A 182 -5.66 6.58 -5.02
N GLY A 183 -5.49 7.04 -6.27
CA GLY A 183 -4.17 7.18 -6.89
C GLY A 183 -3.33 5.90 -6.89
N PHE A 184 -3.91 4.76 -7.22
CA PHE A 184 -3.28 3.41 -7.19
C PHE A 184 -2.97 2.86 -5.78
N CYS A 185 -3.35 3.57 -4.71
CA CYS A 185 -3.01 3.27 -3.34
C CYS A 185 -4.22 2.74 -2.56
N TYR A 186 -4.01 1.73 -1.74
CA TYR A 186 -5.06 1.08 -0.95
C TYR A 186 -4.81 1.21 0.55
N LEU A 187 -3.63 0.89 1.04
CA LEU A 187 -3.22 1.08 2.43
C LEU A 187 -2.05 2.06 2.48
N ASN A 188 -2.05 2.99 3.44
CA ASN A 188 -1.01 4.02 3.53
C ASN A 188 0.22 3.49 4.26
N ASN A 189 1.09 2.80 3.53
CA ASN A 189 2.32 2.18 4.05
C ASN A 189 3.17 3.18 4.86
N SER A 190 3.28 4.41 4.36
CA SER A 190 4.10 5.46 4.98
C SER A 190 3.51 5.97 6.29
N ALA A 191 2.19 6.19 6.33
CA ALA A 191 1.51 6.61 7.54
C ALA A 191 1.54 5.51 8.61
N ILE A 192 1.39 4.24 8.20
CA ILE A 192 1.44 3.09 9.10
C ILE A 192 2.85 2.93 9.69
N ALA A 193 3.89 3.01 8.85
CA ALA A 193 5.28 2.98 9.31
C ALA A 193 5.60 4.17 10.23
N ALA A 194 5.11 5.38 9.90
CA ALA A 194 5.28 6.56 10.75
C ALA A 194 4.56 6.40 12.11
N ASP A 195 3.35 5.82 12.14
CA ASP A 195 2.64 5.52 13.39
C ASP A 195 3.41 4.51 14.26
N ALA A 196 4.01 3.48 13.64
CA ALA A 196 4.86 2.51 14.34
C ALA A 196 6.14 3.15 14.90
N LEU A 197 6.75 4.10 14.19
CA LEU A 197 7.96 4.80 14.61
C LEU A 197 7.72 5.90 15.66
N ARG A 198 6.50 6.44 15.74
CA ARG A 198 6.16 7.59 16.60
C ARG A 198 6.49 7.41 18.10
N PRO A 199 6.31 6.21 18.71
CA PRO A 199 6.68 6.02 20.12
C PRO A 199 8.19 6.12 20.39
N HIS A 200 9.03 5.94 19.37
CA HIS A 200 10.48 5.88 19.46
C HIS A 200 11.17 7.19 19.05
N TYR A 201 10.50 8.01 18.25
CA TYR A 201 11.06 9.24 17.68
C TYR A 201 10.10 10.42 17.89
N PRO A 202 10.55 11.51 18.55
CA PRO A 202 9.70 12.67 18.84
C PRO A 202 9.37 13.50 17.60
N LEU A 203 10.20 13.41 16.56
CA LEU A 203 10.01 14.10 15.28
C LEU A 203 10.15 13.11 14.14
N LEU A 204 9.16 13.09 13.26
CA LEU A 204 9.13 12.30 12.05
C LEU A 204 8.73 13.20 10.87
N ALA A 205 9.37 13.01 9.74
CA ALA A 205 9.01 13.66 8.49
C ALA A 205 8.78 12.60 7.42
N VAL A 206 7.71 12.75 6.66
CA VAL A 206 7.43 11.96 5.46
C VAL A 206 7.73 12.86 4.27
N LEU A 207 8.63 12.44 3.40
CA LEU A 207 9.00 13.15 2.17
C LEU A 207 8.51 12.34 0.98
N ASP A 208 7.70 12.99 0.10
CA ASP A 208 7.08 12.38 -1.08
C ASP A 208 7.56 13.07 -2.36
#